data_38e06fb67f20f543bd35117276d8cabb
#
_entry.id   38e06fb67f20f543bd35117276d8cabb
#
_cell.length_a   1.000
_cell.length_b   1.000
_cell.length_c   1.000
_cell.angle_alpha   90.00
_cell.angle_beta   90.00
_cell.angle_gamma   90.00
#
_symmetry.space_group_name_H-M   'P 1'
#
loop_
_entity.id
_entity.type
_entity.pdbx_description
1 polymer ?
#
loop_
_entity_poly.entity_id
_entity_poly.type
_entity_poly.pdbx_seq_one_letter_code
_entity_poly.pdbx_strand_id
1 'polypeptide(L)'
;MNARLDASQLARYRQGDFTLPAFYQLLQCRRVLMLQGPMGNFFNRVAGWLDEHDIAVRKINFNGGDWLFHRGLDATDYTGTLDDFPDFIEQFLVTHRIDGIVCFGDCRHYHVAAKCVADALGIPFLVFEEGYVRPDYITLECGGVNAQSRLSRSPMFYRALPEVEVTPPKPAYPSFLRGAMSAMFYYAAGRLLAARYPHYRHHKKFSIRYEARTWVRSWVRKHINRRRDKPVFEQLLREHDGKYFAVALQVYNDSQVTSHSPYNDVRDFIREVTASFAAGADSRYHLVFKHHPMDRGQRDYRRLLDKLSAEHGLAGRVHYVHDVHLPTLLRHARGVVTINSTVGLSTLYHDKPLKLMGRALYDLPGLTYQGALNSFWNDECKVDRGLWRRFRSYLISQTQLNGAFYGRNFHTLLEEANAARARKLSKPLITSPAARDQELFDWDEAQPSM
;
A
#
# COMPACT_ATOMS: atom_id res chain seq x y z
N MET A 1 -19.10 -7.09 4.53
CA MET A 1 -18.92 -8.03 5.68
C MET A 1 -17.83 -7.46 6.55
N ASN A 2 -18.16 -7.03 7.77
CA ASN A 2 -17.17 -6.48 8.69
C ASN A 2 -16.20 -7.61 9.10
N ALA A 3 -14.89 -7.33 9.01
CA ALA A 3 -13.85 -8.26 9.47
C ALA A 3 -13.92 -8.33 11.01
N ARG A 4 -14.75 -9.21 11.55
CA ARG A 4 -14.82 -9.51 12.98
C ARG A 4 -13.77 -10.57 13.28
N LEU A 5 -12.96 -10.38 14.33
CA LEU A 5 -12.12 -11.44 14.86
C LEU A 5 -13.04 -12.48 15.55
N ASP A 6 -12.82 -13.76 15.26
CA ASP A 6 -13.41 -14.81 16.09
C ASP A 6 -12.79 -14.82 17.49
N ALA A 7 -13.42 -15.49 18.44
CA ALA A 7 -12.96 -15.53 19.83
C ALA A 7 -11.51 -16.04 19.96
N SER A 8 -11.10 -16.98 19.11
CA SER A 8 -9.75 -17.54 19.10
C SER A 8 -8.72 -16.55 18.50
N GLN A 9 -9.12 -15.80 17.49
CA GLN A 9 -8.31 -14.73 16.89
C GLN A 9 -8.16 -13.57 17.88
N LEU A 10 -9.23 -13.21 18.59
CA LEU A 10 -9.18 -12.18 19.62
C LEU A 10 -8.31 -12.58 20.81
N ALA A 11 -8.39 -13.84 21.25
CA ALA A 11 -7.54 -14.35 22.31
C ALA A 11 -6.06 -14.30 21.92
N ARG A 12 -5.72 -14.70 20.68
CA ARG A 12 -4.34 -14.60 20.14
C ARG A 12 -3.89 -13.16 19.99
N TYR A 13 -4.77 -12.29 19.52
CA TYR A 13 -4.48 -10.85 19.43
C TYR A 13 -4.13 -10.27 20.81
N ARG A 14 -4.89 -10.64 21.86
CA ARG A 14 -4.61 -10.21 23.23
C ARG A 14 -3.27 -10.72 23.76
N GLN A 15 -2.83 -11.88 23.30
CA GLN A 15 -1.54 -12.46 23.67
C GLN A 15 -0.36 -11.96 22.84
N GLY A 16 -0.60 -11.02 21.91
CA GLY A 16 0.44 -10.54 20.98
C GLY A 16 0.83 -11.55 19.92
N ASP A 17 0.04 -12.59 19.73
CA ASP A 17 0.25 -13.62 18.72
C ASP A 17 -0.43 -13.21 17.41
N PHE A 18 0.32 -12.54 16.54
CA PHE A 18 -0.16 -12.02 15.28
C PHE A 18 0.11 -12.99 14.13
N THR A 19 -0.80 -13.96 13.93
CA THR A 19 -0.77 -14.72 12.68
C THR A 19 -1.72 -14.10 11.68
N LEU A 20 -1.20 -13.71 10.53
CA LEU A 20 -1.91 -12.98 9.49
C LEU A 20 -3.09 -13.80 8.94
N PRO A 21 -4.34 -13.31 8.98
CA PRO A 21 -5.50 -14.07 8.50
C PRO A 21 -5.38 -14.47 7.02
N ALA A 22 -4.89 -13.55 6.16
CA ALA A 22 -4.67 -13.83 4.75
C ALA A 22 -3.62 -14.93 4.53
N PHE A 23 -2.62 -14.99 5.40
CA PHE A 23 -1.60 -16.05 5.34
C PHE A 23 -2.18 -17.41 5.73
N TYR A 24 -3.02 -17.44 6.76
CA TYR A 24 -3.77 -18.64 7.13
C TYR A 24 -4.65 -19.14 5.98
N GLN A 25 -5.33 -18.24 5.31
CA GLN A 25 -6.19 -18.58 4.18
C GLN A 25 -5.37 -19.16 3.02
N LEU A 26 -4.20 -18.59 2.74
CA LEU A 26 -3.26 -19.13 1.75
C LEU A 26 -2.82 -20.57 2.10
N LEU A 27 -2.48 -20.83 3.36
CA LEU A 27 -2.07 -22.15 3.83
C LEU A 27 -3.21 -23.19 3.87
N GLN A 28 -4.45 -22.78 3.72
CA GLN A 28 -5.61 -23.69 3.60
C GLN A 28 -5.88 -24.10 2.18
N CYS A 29 -5.33 -23.39 1.19
CA CYS A 29 -5.46 -23.72 -0.20
C CYS A 29 -4.69 -25.01 -0.53
N ARG A 30 -5.16 -25.73 -1.53
CA ARG A 30 -4.47 -26.90 -2.12
C ARG A 30 -3.86 -26.55 -3.48
N ARG A 31 -4.49 -25.63 -4.22
CA ARG A 31 -4.09 -25.23 -5.57
C ARG A 31 -4.20 -23.71 -5.71
N VAL A 32 -3.08 -23.06 -5.75
CA VAL A 32 -2.99 -21.61 -5.82
C VAL A 32 -2.65 -21.17 -7.23
N LEU A 33 -3.40 -20.21 -7.75
CA LEU A 33 -3.05 -19.50 -8.97
C LEU A 33 -2.31 -18.20 -8.62
N MET A 34 -1.12 -18.03 -9.17
CA MET A 34 -0.39 -16.76 -9.12
C MET A 34 -0.60 -15.95 -10.40
N LEU A 35 -1.06 -14.71 -10.26
CA LEU A 35 -1.11 -13.71 -11.32
C LEU A 35 0.16 -12.87 -11.33
N GLN A 36 0.14 -11.63 -11.83
CA GLN A 36 1.34 -10.79 -11.85
C GLN A 36 1.82 -10.47 -10.44
N GLY A 37 3.10 -10.72 -10.23
CA GLY A 37 3.81 -10.41 -8.99
C GLY A 37 4.50 -9.04 -9.00
N PRO A 38 5.28 -8.73 -7.95
CA PRO A 38 6.30 -7.70 -8.00
C PRO A 38 7.39 -8.10 -9.03
N MET A 39 8.02 -7.10 -9.64
CA MET A 39 9.06 -7.35 -10.64
C MET A 39 10.27 -8.04 -10.01
N GLY A 40 10.50 -9.32 -10.30
CA GLY A 40 11.61 -10.08 -9.72
C GLY A 40 11.19 -11.45 -9.19
N ASN A 41 12.07 -12.08 -8.43
CA ASN A 41 11.92 -13.49 -8.01
C ASN A 41 11.04 -13.71 -6.77
N PHE A 42 10.37 -12.69 -6.25
CA PHE A 42 9.61 -12.84 -5.01
C PHE A 42 8.53 -13.92 -5.12
N PHE A 43 7.68 -13.86 -6.15
CA PHE A 43 6.61 -14.85 -6.33
C PHE A 43 7.15 -16.25 -6.67
N ASN A 44 8.25 -16.33 -7.41
CA ASN A 44 8.89 -17.63 -7.66
C ASN A 44 9.38 -18.30 -6.37
N ARG A 45 9.91 -17.51 -5.44
CA ARG A 45 10.34 -18.00 -4.12
C ARG A 45 9.15 -18.39 -3.23
N VAL A 46 8.06 -17.60 -3.26
CA VAL A 46 6.82 -17.96 -2.56
C VAL A 46 6.22 -19.23 -3.12
N ALA A 47 6.23 -19.38 -4.46
CA ALA A 47 5.73 -20.58 -5.12
C ALA A 47 6.54 -21.84 -4.74
N GLY A 48 7.88 -21.77 -4.76
CA GLY A 48 8.72 -22.87 -4.31
C GLY A 48 8.45 -23.24 -2.86
N TRP A 49 8.29 -22.26 -1.99
CA TRP A 49 7.94 -22.51 -0.60
C TRP A 49 6.55 -23.16 -0.45
N LEU A 50 5.53 -22.74 -1.23
CA LEU A 50 4.21 -23.36 -1.21
C LEU A 50 4.26 -24.82 -1.68
N ASP A 51 5.04 -25.09 -2.72
CA ASP A 51 5.25 -26.43 -3.27
C ASP A 51 5.91 -27.36 -2.24
N GLU A 52 6.93 -26.90 -1.52
CA GLU A 52 7.55 -27.61 -0.38
C GLU A 52 6.54 -27.91 0.74
N HIS A 53 5.36 -27.27 0.72
CA HIS A 53 4.31 -27.41 1.71
C HIS A 53 3.05 -28.10 1.16
N ASP A 54 3.18 -28.87 0.07
CA ASP A 54 2.12 -29.64 -0.59
C ASP A 54 0.97 -28.75 -1.14
N ILE A 55 1.28 -27.47 -1.44
CA ILE A 55 0.33 -26.55 -2.09
C ILE A 55 0.77 -26.36 -3.54
N ALA A 56 0.03 -26.96 -4.46
CA ALA A 56 0.33 -26.90 -5.89
C ALA A 56 0.16 -25.45 -6.39
N VAL A 57 1.14 -24.96 -7.14
CA VAL A 57 1.13 -23.58 -7.65
C VAL A 57 1.07 -23.59 -9.17
N ARG A 58 0.10 -22.84 -9.73
CA ARG A 58 0.03 -22.50 -11.14
C ARG A 58 0.26 -21.01 -11.34
N LYS A 59 0.74 -20.66 -12.53
CA LYS A 59 1.05 -19.29 -12.90
C LYS A 59 0.45 -18.92 -14.24
N ILE A 60 -0.13 -17.72 -14.34
CA ILE A 60 -0.44 -17.11 -15.63
C ILE A 60 0.57 -16.01 -15.91
N ASN A 61 1.27 -16.10 -17.04
CA ASN A 61 2.15 -15.07 -17.54
C ASN A 61 1.39 -14.20 -18.55
N PHE A 62 1.51 -12.90 -18.43
CA PHE A 62 0.89 -11.92 -19.32
C PHE A 62 1.90 -11.25 -20.26
N ASN A 63 3.18 -11.34 -19.93
CA ASN A 63 4.27 -10.73 -20.71
C ASN A 63 5.60 -11.44 -20.47
N GLY A 64 6.61 -11.06 -21.25
CA GLY A 64 7.95 -11.65 -21.13
C GLY A 64 8.65 -11.44 -19.81
N GLY A 65 8.29 -10.39 -19.06
CA GLY A 65 8.83 -10.16 -17.72
C GLY A 65 8.28 -11.17 -16.71
N ASP A 66 6.99 -11.48 -16.78
CA ASP A 66 6.38 -12.54 -15.97
C ASP A 66 7.03 -13.89 -16.29
N TRP A 67 7.20 -14.19 -17.57
CA TRP A 67 7.85 -15.43 -18.03
C TRP A 67 9.31 -15.54 -17.54
N LEU A 68 10.07 -14.46 -17.57
CA LEU A 68 11.48 -14.46 -17.16
C LEU A 68 11.65 -14.89 -15.70
N PHE A 69 10.82 -14.36 -14.81
CA PHE A 69 10.94 -14.58 -13.36
C PHE A 69 10.17 -15.80 -12.84
N HIS A 70 9.44 -16.50 -13.71
CA HIS A 70 8.67 -17.67 -13.33
C HIS A 70 9.02 -18.92 -14.16
N ARG A 71 10.29 -19.09 -14.51
CA ARG A 71 10.80 -20.30 -15.16
C ARG A 71 10.70 -21.49 -14.22
N GLY A 72 10.25 -22.65 -14.75
CA GLY A 72 10.21 -23.90 -13.99
C GLY A 72 8.93 -24.11 -13.18
N LEU A 73 7.99 -23.18 -13.16
CA LEU A 73 6.67 -23.39 -12.61
C LEU A 73 5.72 -23.89 -13.68
N ASP A 74 4.63 -24.56 -13.26
CA ASP A 74 3.49 -24.88 -14.12
C ASP A 74 2.79 -23.57 -14.53
N ALA A 75 3.25 -22.99 -15.63
CA ALA A 75 2.88 -21.68 -16.10
C ALA A 75 2.19 -21.71 -17.46
N THR A 76 1.08 -21.00 -17.57
CA THR A 76 0.33 -20.79 -18.80
C THR A 76 0.54 -19.37 -19.29
N ASP A 77 0.88 -19.20 -20.56
CA ASP A 77 0.98 -17.88 -21.18
C ASP A 77 -0.41 -17.45 -21.68
N TYR A 78 -0.90 -16.33 -21.18
CA TYR A 78 -2.11 -15.71 -21.68
C TYR A 78 -1.78 -14.79 -22.86
N THR A 79 -2.30 -15.14 -24.04
CA THR A 79 -2.05 -14.39 -25.28
C THR A 79 -3.32 -13.77 -25.88
N GLY A 80 -4.49 -13.96 -25.22
CA GLY A 80 -5.77 -13.37 -25.60
C GLY A 80 -5.89 -11.88 -25.28
N THR A 81 -7.04 -11.31 -25.64
CA THR A 81 -7.31 -9.89 -25.34
C THR A 81 -7.75 -9.70 -23.89
N LEU A 82 -7.76 -8.45 -23.41
CA LEU A 82 -8.27 -8.15 -22.06
C LEU A 82 -9.79 -8.47 -21.96
N ASP A 83 -10.51 -8.32 -23.04
CA ASP A 83 -11.97 -8.51 -23.08
C ASP A 83 -12.34 -10.02 -23.00
N ASP A 84 -11.49 -10.91 -23.53
CA ASP A 84 -11.66 -12.37 -23.45
C ASP A 84 -11.15 -12.95 -22.11
N PHE A 85 -10.45 -12.15 -21.31
CA PHE A 85 -9.79 -12.66 -20.11
C PHE A 85 -10.76 -13.16 -19.02
N PRO A 86 -11.95 -12.56 -18.78
CA PRO A 86 -12.91 -13.07 -17.80
C PRO A 86 -13.34 -14.52 -18.08
N ASP A 87 -13.68 -14.84 -19.32
CA ASP A 87 -14.11 -16.20 -19.71
C ASP A 87 -12.94 -17.19 -19.60
N PHE A 88 -11.75 -16.78 -20.06
CA PHE A 88 -10.53 -17.58 -19.92
C PHE A 88 -10.23 -17.92 -18.47
N ILE A 89 -10.25 -16.91 -17.57
CA ILE A 89 -9.87 -17.12 -16.16
C ILE A 89 -10.92 -17.97 -15.44
N GLU A 90 -12.21 -17.80 -15.74
CA GLU A 90 -13.27 -18.63 -15.16
C GLU A 90 -13.06 -20.11 -15.53
N GLN A 91 -12.89 -20.40 -16.82
CA GLN A 91 -12.61 -21.75 -17.30
C GLN A 91 -11.32 -22.32 -16.68
N PHE A 92 -10.27 -21.50 -16.58
CA PHE A 92 -8.99 -21.89 -15.99
C PHE A 92 -9.14 -22.28 -14.52
N LEU A 93 -9.85 -21.48 -13.73
CA LEU A 93 -10.07 -21.72 -12.31
C LEU A 93 -10.82 -23.03 -12.07
N VAL A 94 -11.88 -23.27 -12.84
CA VAL A 94 -12.69 -24.49 -12.75
C VAL A 94 -11.90 -25.72 -13.20
N THR A 95 -11.28 -25.66 -14.38
CA THR A 95 -10.55 -26.80 -14.98
C THR A 95 -9.40 -27.25 -14.08
N HIS A 96 -8.66 -26.31 -13.53
CA HIS A 96 -7.51 -26.61 -12.67
C HIS A 96 -7.87 -26.71 -11.19
N ARG A 97 -9.17 -26.59 -10.84
CA ARG A 97 -9.68 -26.66 -9.46
C ARG A 97 -8.90 -25.72 -8.52
N ILE A 98 -8.69 -24.47 -8.95
CA ILE A 98 -8.00 -23.45 -8.15
C ILE A 98 -8.88 -23.07 -6.98
N ASP A 99 -8.30 -23.05 -5.78
CA ASP A 99 -8.97 -22.71 -4.53
C ASP A 99 -8.37 -21.49 -3.82
N GLY A 100 -7.43 -20.80 -4.48
CA GLY A 100 -6.90 -19.50 -4.05
C GLY A 100 -6.16 -18.79 -5.16
N ILE A 101 -6.27 -17.44 -5.21
CA ILE A 101 -5.56 -16.61 -6.18
C ILE A 101 -4.65 -15.65 -5.42
N VAL A 102 -3.42 -15.48 -5.92
CA VAL A 102 -2.42 -14.56 -5.36
C VAL A 102 -1.95 -13.59 -6.44
N CYS A 103 -1.92 -12.28 -6.11
CA CYS A 103 -1.41 -11.25 -7.02
C CYS A 103 -0.67 -10.13 -6.27
N PHE A 104 -0.06 -9.20 -7.01
CA PHE A 104 0.54 -7.97 -6.48
C PHE A 104 -0.20 -6.76 -7.02
N GLY A 105 -0.84 -6.01 -6.10
CA GLY A 105 -1.72 -4.88 -6.43
C GLY A 105 -3.05 -5.32 -7.05
N ASP A 106 -4.14 -4.76 -6.59
CA ASP A 106 -5.51 -5.12 -6.99
C ASP A 106 -6.09 -4.26 -8.11
N CYS A 107 -5.41 -3.17 -8.50
CA CYS A 107 -5.90 -2.21 -9.49
C CYS A 107 -5.43 -2.48 -10.93
N ARG A 108 -4.67 -3.56 -11.20
CA ARG A 108 -4.26 -3.91 -12.56
C ARG A 108 -5.44 -4.51 -13.35
N HIS A 109 -5.56 -4.19 -14.62
CA HIS A 109 -6.72 -4.61 -15.44
C HIS A 109 -7.04 -6.10 -15.34
N TYR A 110 -6.05 -6.97 -15.52
CA TYR A 110 -6.23 -8.44 -15.39
C TYR A 110 -6.55 -8.86 -13.96
N HIS A 111 -6.04 -8.18 -12.95
CA HIS A 111 -6.34 -8.48 -11.54
C HIS A 111 -7.76 -8.09 -11.16
N VAL A 112 -8.26 -6.96 -11.67
CA VAL A 112 -9.66 -6.53 -11.48
C VAL A 112 -10.60 -7.55 -12.09
N ALA A 113 -10.35 -7.97 -13.34
CA ALA A 113 -11.17 -8.99 -14.01
C ALA A 113 -11.13 -10.33 -13.27
N ALA A 114 -9.94 -10.83 -12.91
CA ALA A 114 -9.79 -12.07 -12.15
C ALA A 114 -10.47 -12.01 -10.78
N LYS A 115 -10.44 -10.84 -10.12
CA LYS A 115 -11.12 -10.66 -8.83
C LYS A 115 -12.63 -10.77 -8.95
N CYS A 116 -13.24 -10.18 -9.98
CA CYS A 116 -14.68 -10.28 -10.21
C CYS A 116 -15.12 -11.74 -10.39
N VAL A 117 -14.35 -12.51 -11.16
CA VAL A 117 -14.63 -13.94 -11.35
C VAL A 117 -14.39 -14.75 -10.07
N ALA A 118 -13.31 -14.47 -9.35
CA ALA A 118 -13.01 -15.13 -8.08
C ALA A 118 -14.10 -14.88 -7.02
N ASP A 119 -14.59 -13.64 -6.92
CA ASP A 119 -15.67 -13.26 -5.99
C ASP A 119 -16.97 -14.02 -6.36
N ALA A 120 -17.29 -14.17 -7.66
CA ALA A 120 -18.45 -14.93 -8.13
C ALA A 120 -18.35 -16.44 -7.81
N LEU A 121 -17.15 -17.00 -7.88
CA LEU A 121 -16.88 -18.41 -7.59
C LEU A 121 -16.59 -18.68 -6.09
N GLY A 122 -16.56 -17.65 -5.26
CA GLY A 122 -16.23 -17.77 -3.83
C GLY A 122 -14.76 -18.16 -3.57
N ILE A 123 -13.86 -17.91 -4.54
CA ILE A 123 -12.43 -18.21 -4.42
C ILE A 123 -11.70 -17.05 -3.73
N PRO A 124 -10.92 -17.30 -2.66
CA PRO A 124 -10.15 -16.27 -1.99
C PRO A 124 -9.16 -15.59 -2.94
N PHE A 125 -9.19 -14.23 -2.93
CA PHE A 125 -8.31 -13.40 -3.73
C PHE A 125 -7.32 -12.68 -2.81
N LEU A 126 -6.07 -13.13 -2.77
CA LEU A 126 -5.04 -12.65 -1.87
C LEU A 126 -4.12 -11.66 -2.61
N VAL A 127 -3.93 -10.50 -2.01
CA VAL A 127 -3.22 -9.38 -2.64
C VAL A 127 -2.00 -9.02 -1.81
N PHE A 128 -0.82 -9.14 -2.42
CA PHE A 128 0.39 -8.53 -1.92
C PHE A 128 0.48 -7.06 -2.35
N GLU A 129 0.99 -6.21 -1.48
CA GLU A 129 1.26 -4.80 -1.75
C GLU A 129 2.45 -4.32 -0.91
N GLU A 130 3.01 -3.16 -1.25
CA GLU A 130 4.00 -2.48 -0.43
C GLU A 130 3.49 -2.27 1.00
N GLY A 131 4.38 -2.40 1.98
CA GLY A 131 4.01 -2.28 3.39
C GLY A 131 3.35 -0.94 3.73
N TYR A 132 2.27 -0.99 4.48
CA TYR A 132 1.65 0.20 5.07
C TYR A 132 2.55 0.81 6.15
N VAL A 133 3.20 -0.04 6.92
CA VAL A 133 4.22 0.35 7.91
C VAL A 133 5.59 -0.01 7.33
N ARG A 134 6.44 1.00 7.13
CA ARG A 134 7.76 0.83 6.51
C ARG A 134 8.86 1.07 7.54
N PRO A 135 10.08 0.52 7.34
CA PRO A 135 10.58 -0.14 6.10
C PRO A 135 10.42 -1.66 6.04
N ASP A 136 10.16 -2.35 7.13
CA ASP A 136 10.42 -3.78 7.28
C ASP A 136 9.16 -4.67 7.17
N TYR A 137 8.12 -4.13 6.53
CA TYR A 137 6.88 -4.85 6.28
C TYR A 137 6.48 -4.81 4.81
N ILE A 138 5.79 -5.87 4.39
CA ILE A 138 4.97 -5.94 3.17
C ILE A 138 3.53 -6.24 3.57
N THR A 139 2.60 -5.86 2.72
CA THR A 139 1.17 -6.10 2.96
C THR A 139 0.71 -7.39 2.30
N LEU A 140 -0.14 -8.14 2.98
CA LEU A 140 -0.92 -9.24 2.42
C LEU A 140 -2.34 -9.19 2.99
N GLU A 141 -3.32 -9.01 2.12
CA GLU A 141 -4.74 -8.99 2.51
C GLU A 141 -5.58 -9.89 1.61
N CYS A 142 -6.74 -10.32 2.10
CA CYS A 142 -7.73 -11.03 1.31
C CYS A 142 -8.80 -10.06 0.80
N GLY A 143 -9.05 -10.10 -0.50
CA GLY A 143 -10.12 -9.36 -1.17
C GLY A 143 -9.77 -7.94 -1.62
N GLY A 144 -8.67 -7.35 -1.19
CA GLY A 144 -8.21 -6.03 -1.65
C GLY A 144 -7.30 -5.34 -0.66
N VAL A 145 -6.60 -4.31 -1.11
CA VAL A 145 -5.62 -3.53 -0.34
C VAL A 145 -5.92 -2.03 -0.40
N ASN A 146 -5.25 -1.23 0.41
CA ASN A 146 -5.39 0.23 0.45
C ASN A 146 -6.85 0.66 0.70
N ALA A 147 -7.47 1.41 -0.21
CA ALA A 147 -8.86 1.84 -0.09
C ALA A 147 -9.86 0.67 -0.19
N GLN A 148 -9.46 -0.48 -0.75
CA GLN A 148 -10.27 -1.70 -0.83
C GLN A 148 -10.02 -2.68 0.32
N SER A 149 -9.13 -2.33 1.26
CA SER A 149 -8.89 -3.12 2.47
C SER A 149 -10.20 -3.37 3.24
N ARG A 150 -10.37 -4.58 3.73
CA ARG A 150 -11.52 -5.02 4.52
C ARG A 150 -11.41 -4.66 6.01
N LEU A 151 -10.40 -3.92 6.41
CA LEU A 151 -10.28 -3.41 7.77
C LEU A 151 -11.48 -2.53 8.13
N SER A 152 -11.92 -2.61 9.39
CA SER A 152 -13.06 -1.84 9.88
C SER A 152 -12.87 -0.33 9.63
N ARG A 153 -13.94 0.34 9.25
CA ARG A 153 -13.98 1.81 9.10
C ARG A 153 -14.57 2.49 10.35
N SER A 154 -14.92 1.71 11.40
CA SER A 154 -15.48 2.22 12.63
C SER A 154 -14.38 2.50 13.67
N PRO A 155 -14.24 3.73 14.18
CA PRO A 155 -13.34 4.01 15.29
C PRO A 155 -13.72 3.25 16.57
N MET A 156 -15.00 2.98 16.76
CA MET A 156 -15.52 2.24 17.94
C MET A 156 -15.01 0.80 17.98
N PHE A 157 -14.90 0.17 16.80
CA PHE A 157 -14.30 -1.15 16.71
C PHE A 157 -12.88 -1.18 17.29
N TYR A 158 -12.04 -0.22 16.93
CA TYR A 158 -10.65 -0.17 17.43
C TYR A 158 -10.58 0.24 18.90
N ARG A 159 -11.48 1.12 19.38
CA ARG A 159 -11.55 1.51 20.79
C ARG A 159 -11.94 0.34 21.71
N ALA A 160 -12.72 -0.59 21.19
CA ALA A 160 -13.09 -1.82 21.91
C ALA A 160 -11.97 -2.86 21.98
N LEU A 161 -10.95 -2.76 21.12
CA LEU A 161 -9.80 -3.68 21.15
C LEU A 161 -8.89 -3.37 22.35
N PRO A 162 -8.26 -4.41 22.93
CA PRO A 162 -7.20 -4.19 23.91
C PRO A 162 -6.01 -3.47 23.27
N GLU A 163 -5.29 -2.72 24.08
CA GLU A 163 -4.00 -2.16 23.65
C GLU A 163 -2.94 -3.25 23.75
N VAL A 164 -2.33 -3.57 22.62
CA VAL A 164 -1.32 -4.62 22.52
C VAL A 164 -0.04 -4.03 21.97
N GLU A 165 1.06 -4.31 22.60
CA GLU A 165 2.39 -3.92 22.11
C GLU A 165 2.79 -4.83 20.96
N VAL A 166 3.19 -4.21 19.86
CA VAL A 166 3.70 -4.94 18.67
C VAL A 166 5.19 -5.12 18.81
N THR A 167 5.65 -6.36 18.79
CA THR A 167 7.08 -6.66 18.71
C THR A 167 7.69 -5.99 17.48
N PRO A 168 8.82 -5.27 17.63
CA PRO A 168 9.50 -4.66 16.49
C PRO A 168 9.85 -5.70 15.42
N PRO A 169 9.68 -5.37 14.13
CA PRO A 169 10.01 -6.30 13.06
C PRO A 169 11.51 -6.55 12.99
N LYS A 170 11.90 -7.73 12.55
CA LYS A 170 13.29 -8.02 12.20
C LYS A 170 13.67 -7.18 10.96
N PRO A 171 14.89 -6.61 10.87
CA PRO A 171 15.31 -5.84 9.71
C PRO A 171 15.27 -6.65 8.41
N ALA A 172 14.52 -6.19 7.42
CA ALA A 172 14.35 -6.86 6.12
C ALA A 172 15.38 -6.42 5.07
N TYR A 173 16.11 -5.33 5.32
CA TYR A 173 17.15 -4.75 4.44
C TYR A 173 16.67 -4.55 2.99
N PRO A 174 15.65 -3.74 2.74
CA PRO A 174 15.18 -3.48 1.39
C PRO A 174 16.29 -2.85 0.53
N SER A 175 16.46 -3.34 -0.70
CA SER A 175 17.49 -2.87 -1.61
C SER A 175 16.89 -2.22 -2.85
N PHE A 176 17.06 -0.91 -2.94
CA PHE A 176 16.67 -0.14 -4.13
C PHE A 176 17.36 -0.65 -5.41
N LEU A 177 18.65 -0.99 -5.33
CA LEU A 177 19.41 -1.46 -6.49
C LEU A 177 18.86 -2.80 -7.01
N ARG A 178 18.54 -3.74 -6.12
CA ARG A 178 17.91 -5.02 -6.52
C ARG A 178 16.55 -4.80 -7.19
N GLY A 179 15.72 -3.92 -6.63
CA GLY A 179 14.44 -3.57 -7.22
C GLY A 179 14.61 -2.94 -8.61
N ALA A 180 15.55 -2.01 -8.76
CA ALA A 180 15.85 -1.36 -10.03
C ALA A 180 16.34 -2.35 -11.09
N MET A 181 17.29 -3.24 -10.73
CA MET A 181 17.79 -4.28 -11.65
C MET A 181 16.67 -5.26 -12.03
N SER A 182 15.86 -5.70 -11.08
CA SER A 182 14.71 -6.57 -11.37
C SER A 182 13.73 -5.91 -12.34
N ALA A 183 13.44 -4.63 -12.16
CA ALA A 183 12.59 -3.87 -13.07
C ALA A 183 13.21 -3.77 -14.47
N MET A 184 14.52 -3.49 -14.58
CA MET A 184 15.23 -3.43 -15.87
C MET A 184 15.12 -4.77 -16.62
N PHE A 185 15.42 -5.89 -15.96
CA PHE A 185 15.30 -7.22 -16.57
C PHE A 185 13.87 -7.57 -16.95
N TYR A 186 12.90 -7.25 -16.09
CA TYR A 186 11.48 -7.46 -16.35
C TYR A 186 11.03 -6.73 -17.63
N TYR A 187 11.38 -5.46 -17.76
CA TYR A 187 11.01 -4.67 -18.93
C TYR A 187 11.79 -5.06 -20.20
N ALA A 188 13.06 -5.42 -20.05
CA ALA A 188 13.85 -5.93 -21.19
C ALA A 188 13.23 -7.22 -21.75
N ALA A 189 12.92 -8.19 -20.89
CA ALA A 189 12.26 -9.43 -21.29
C ALA A 189 10.86 -9.18 -21.87
N GLY A 190 10.08 -8.26 -21.28
CA GLY A 190 8.78 -7.85 -21.80
C GLY A 190 8.87 -7.29 -23.23
N ARG A 191 9.93 -6.55 -23.54
CA ARG A 191 10.17 -6.01 -24.88
C ARG A 191 10.65 -7.07 -25.87
N LEU A 192 11.58 -7.93 -25.43
CA LEU A 192 12.15 -8.98 -26.29
C LEU A 192 11.08 -10.03 -26.68
N LEU A 193 10.20 -10.34 -25.78
CA LEU A 193 9.14 -11.33 -25.97
C LEU A 193 7.77 -10.71 -26.32
N ALA A 194 7.75 -9.43 -26.74
CA ALA A 194 6.49 -8.74 -27.03
C ALA A 194 5.66 -9.43 -28.13
N ALA A 195 6.29 -10.03 -29.14
CA ALA A 195 5.61 -10.78 -30.20
C ALA A 195 4.88 -12.03 -29.66
N ARG A 196 5.31 -12.61 -28.53
CA ARG A 196 4.66 -13.76 -27.88
C ARG A 196 3.38 -13.35 -27.15
N TYR A 197 3.24 -12.08 -26.76
CA TYR A 197 2.12 -11.52 -26.01
C TYR A 197 1.50 -10.31 -26.74
N PRO A 198 0.94 -10.50 -27.94
CA PRO A 198 0.56 -9.40 -28.84
C PRO A 198 -0.56 -8.51 -28.28
N HIS A 199 -1.42 -9.05 -27.44
CA HIS A 199 -2.59 -8.35 -26.89
C HIS A 199 -2.39 -7.86 -25.47
N TYR A 200 -1.19 -8.04 -24.89
CA TYR A 200 -0.92 -7.58 -23.51
C TYR A 200 -1.04 -6.07 -23.38
N ARG A 201 -1.91 -5.63 -22.50
CA ARG A 201 -2.07 -4.22 -22.14
C ARG A 201 -1.37 -3.93 -20.80
N HIS A 202 -0.24 -3.26 -20.87
CA HIS A 202 0.46 -2.83 -19.66
C HIS A 202 -0.30 -1.69 -18.99
N HIS A 203 -0.43 -1.71 -17.65
CA HIS A 203 -1.10 -0.67 -16.87
C HIS A 203 -0.40 0.71 -16.92
N LYS A 204 0.86 0.78 -17.39
CA LYS A 204 1.63 2.03 -17.61
C LYS A 204 2.16 2.05 -19.04
N LYS A 205 2.15 3.24 -19.66
CA LYS A 205 2.82 3.43 -20.96
C LYS A 205 4.32 3.22 -20.77
N PHE A 206 4.91 2.26 -21.50
CA PHE A 206 6.30 1.89 -21.35
C PHE A 206 7.10 2.18 -22.63
N SER A 207 8.26 2.81 -22.47
CA SER A 207 9.27 2.98 -23.50
C SER A 207 10.65 2.92 -22.86
N ILE A 208 11.52 2.01 -23.30
CA ILE A 208 12.89 1.84 -22.76
C ILE A 208 13.68 3.14 -22.83
N ARG A 209 13.59 3.87 -23.96
CA ARG A 209 14.29 5.16 -24.12
C ARG A 209 13.77 6.23 -23.15
N TYR A 210 12.46 6.26 -22.93
CA TYR A 210 11.83 7.16 -21.97
C TYR A 210 12.26 6.83 -20.54
N GLU A 211 12.24 5.57 -20.17
CA GLU A 211 12.66 5.12 -18.84
C GLU A 211 14.16 5.41 -18.60
N ALA A 212 15.05 5.07 -19.54
CA ALA A 212 16.48 5.35 -19.41
C ALA A 212 16.73 6.86 -19.19
N ARG A 213 16.08 7.73 -19.99
CA ARG A 213 16.18 9.18 -19.81
C ARG A 213 15.63 9.63 -18.46
N THR A 214 14.54 9.03 -18.01
CA THR A 214 13.91 9.32 -16.71
C THR A 214 14.83 8.93 -15.57
N TRP A 215 15.52 7.80 -15.65
CA TRP A 215 16.48 7.35 -14.64
C TRP A 215 17.70 8.27 -14.56
N VAL A 216 18.30 8.62 -15.71
CA VAL A 216 19.42 9.57 -15.76
C VAL A 216 19.01 10.93 -15.20
N ARG A 217 17.86 11.45 -15.64
CA ARG A 217 17.30 12.72 -15.14
C ARG A 217 17.03 12.66 -13.64
N SER A 218 16.47 11.54 -13.14
CA SER A 218 16.21 11.35 -11.71
C SER A 218 17.50 11.37 -10.89
N TRP A 219 18.54 10.72 -11.40
CA TRP A 219 19.86 10.72 -10.75
C TRP A 219 20.47 12.12 -10.69
N VAL A 220 20.51 12.84 -11.82
CA VAL A 220 21.00 14.23 -11.88
C VAL A 220 20.20 15.14 -10.94
N ARG A 221 18.86 15.09 -11.04
CA ARG A 221 17.97 15.90 -10.19
C ARG A 221 18.12 15.58 -8.72
N LYS A 222 18.39 14.34 -8.34
CA LYS A 222 18.65 13.97 -6.94
C LYS A 222 19.79 14.80 -6.35
N HIS A 223 20.91 14.92 -7.07
CA HIS A 223 22.08 15.65 -6.58
C HIS A 223 21.86 17.16 -6.58
N ILE A 224 21.23 17.70 -7.62
CA ILE A 224 20.90 19.12 -7.71
C ILE A 224 19.89 19.50 -6.62
N ASN A 225 18.80 18.75 -6.50
CA ASN A 225 17.74 19.05 -5.53
C ASN A 225 18.25 18.94 -4.09
N ARG A 226 19.05 17.92 -3.77
CA ARG A 226 19.62 17.77 -2.43
C ARG A 226 20.41 18.99 -1.99
N ARG A 227 21.20 19.59 -2.89
CA ARG A 227 21.95 20.82 -2.58
C ARG A 227 21.04 22.05 -2.44
N ARG A 228 20.02 22.13 -3.28
CA ARG A 228 19.05 23.23 -3.29
C ARG A 228 18.08 23.18 -2.12
N ASP A 229 17.61 21.99 -1.76
CA ASP A 229 16.61 21.80 -0.72
C ASP A 229 17.20 21.96 0.69
N LYS A 230 18.51 21.70 0.87
CA LYS A 230 19.18 21.74 2.15
C LYS A 230 18.99 23.08 2.88
N PRO A 231 19.34 24.25 2.29
CA PRO A 231 19.17 25.53 2.99
C PRO A 231 17.69 25.86 3.27
N VAL A 232 16.79 25.53 2.36
CA VAL A 232 15.34 25.71 2.55
C VAL A 232 14.84 24.86 3.72
N PHE A 233 15.29 23.60 3.81
CA PHE A 233 14.90 22.70 4.88
C PHE A 233 15.47 23.13 6.24
N GLU A 234 16.73 23.56 6.29
CA GLU A 234 17.35 24.11 7.50
C GLU A 234 16.64 25.38 7.98
N GLN A 235 16.25 26.25 7.06
CA GLN A 235 15.45 27.43 7.39
C GLN A 235 14.08 27.06 7.96
N LEU A 236 13.36 26.12 7.32
CA LEU A 236 12.06 25.63 7.80
C LEU A 236 12.15 25.12 9.24
N LEU A 237 13.20 24.35 9.55
CA LEU A 237 13.38 23.79 10.89
C LEU A 237 13.75 24.85 11.93
N ARG A 238 14.54 25.87 11.55
CA ARG A 238 15.02 26.90 12.48
C ARG A 238 13.98 27.99 12.71
N GLU A 239 13.30 28.47 11.66
CA GLU A 239 12.46 29.68 11.69
C GLU A 239 10.96 29.37 11.69
N HIS A 240 10.58 28.19 11.15
CA HIS A 240 9.20 27.84 10.93
C HIS A 240 8.79 26.51 11.60
N ASP A 241 9.50 26.08 12.66
CA ASP A 241 9.12 24.90 13.43
C ASP A 241 7.69 25.02 13.98
N GLY A 242 6.86 24.03 13.69
CA GLY A 242 5.41 24.04 14.02
C GLY A 242 4.59 25.11 13.30
N LYS A 243 5.17 25.82 12.32
CA LYS A 243 4.50 26.88 11.57
C LYS A 243 4.33 26.57 10.08
N TYR A 244 4.49 25.33 9.66
CA TYR A 244 4.22 24.94 8.29
C TYR A 244 3.35 23.68 8.20
N PHE A 245 2.60 23.62 7.10
CA PHE A 245 1.87 22.41 6.71
C PHE A 245 2.65 21.71 5.61
N ALA A 246 2.86 20.38 5.78
CA ALA A 246 3.52 19.57 4.79
C ALA A 246 2.48 18.93 3.86
N VAL A 247 2.69 19.02 2.56
CA VAL A 247 1.86 18.41 1.52
C VAL A 247 2.65 17.30 0.85
N ALA A 248 2.30 16.05 1.13
CA ALA A 248 2.97 14.90 0.55
C ALA A 248 2.38 14.56 -0.82
N LEU A 249 3.13 14.85 -1.89
CA LEU A 249 2.73 14.54 -3.26
C LEU A 249 2.93 13.05 -3.56
N GLN A 250 2.04 12.49 -4.39
CA GLN A 250 2.11 11.13 -4.92
C GLN A 250 2.67 11.13 -6.34
N VAL A 251 2.98 9.94 -6.85
CA VAL A 251 3.46 9.79 -8.23
C VAL A 251 2.34 10.18 -9.21
N TYR A 252 2.67 10.92 -10.27
CA TYR A 252 1.70 11.47 -11.20
C TYR A 252 0.75 10.46 -11.86
N ASN A 253 1.16 9.20 -11.96
CA ASN A 253 0.40 8.10 -12.55
C ASN A 253 0.10 6.99 -11.53
N ASP A 254 -0.03 7.36 -10.26
CA ASP A 254 -0.43 6.43 -9.20
C ASP A 254 -1.90 6.06 -9.36
N SER A 255 -2.18 4.78 -9.54
CA SER A 255 -3.55 4.25 -9.65
C SER A 255 -4.37 4.53 -8.38
N GLN A 256 -3.74 4.64 -7.22
CA GLN A 256 -4.43 5.01 -5.98
C GLN A 256 -5.02 6.43 -6.04
N VAL A 257 -4.37 7.36 -6.75
CA VAL A 257 -4.88 8.71 -6.97
C VAL A 257 -6.13 8.67 -7.84
N THR A 258 -6.04 8.03 -9.02
CA THR A 258 -7.14 8.05 -9.99
C THR A 258 -8.32 7.16 -9.59
N SER A 259 -8.07 6.06 -8.88
CA SER A 259 -9.14 5.11 -8.49
C SER A 259 -9.82 5.47 -7.15
N HIS A 260 -9.11 6.18 -6.27
CA HIS A 260 -9.55 6.37 -4.88
C HIS A 260 -9.54 7.83 -4.42
N SER A 261 -9.54 8.79 -5.35
CA SER A 261 -9.71 10.21 -5.04
C SER A 261 -10.48 10.93 -6.15
N PRO A 262 -10.92 12.17 -5.94
CA PRO A 262 -11.57 12.97 -6.97
C PRO A 262 -10.60 13.51 -8.04
N TYR A 263 -9.29 13.27 -7.88
CA TYR A 263 -8.27 13.84 -8.75
C TYR A 263 -7.88 12.90 -9.88
N ASN A 264 -7.85 13.44 -11.10
CA ASN A 264 -7.27 12.75 -12.26
C ASN A 264 -5.77 13.07 -12.43
N ASP A 265 -5.31 14.18 -11.88
CA ASP A 265 -3.92 14.63 -11.93
C ASP A 265 -3.49 15.25 -10.60
N VAL A 266 -2.28 14.97 -10.16
CA VAL A 266 -1.69 15.56 -8.94
C VAL A 266 -1.66 17.10 -9.00
N ARG A 267 -1.66 17.69 -10.19
CA ARG A 267 -1.73 19.15 -10.39
C ARG A 267 -3.03 19.74 -9.88
N ASP A 268 -4.14 19.03 -9.99
CA ASP A 268 -5.44 19.51 -9.50
C ASP A 268 -5.47 19.53 -7.98
N PHE A 269 -4.92 18.51 -7.34
CA PHE A 269 -4.68 18.49 -5.90
C PHE A 269 -3.78 19.66 -5.45
N ILE A 270 -2.68 19.94 -6.17
CA ILE A 270 -1.80 21.09 -5.86
C ILE A 270 -2.57 22.42 -5.94
N ARG A 271 -3.41 22.61 -6.98
CA ARG A 271 -4.22 23.83 -7.14
C ARG A 271 -5.22 24.00 -6.00
N GLU A 272 -5.95 22.95 -5.66
CA GLU A 272 -6.95 22.98 -4.60
C GLU A 272 -6.32 23.29 -3.24
N VAL A 273 -5.23 22.60 -2.90
CA VAL A 273 -4.53 22.80 -1.62
C VAL A 273 -3.96 24.23 -1.54
N THR A 274 -3.37 24.74 -2.61
CA THR A 274 -2.79 26.09 -2.62
C THR A 274 -3.87 27.16 -2.50
N ALA A 275 -4.96 27.02 -3.24
CA ALA A 275 -6.10 27.96 -3.18
C ALA A 275 -6.76 27.95 -1.80
N SER A 276 -7.01 26.78 -1.23
CA SER A 276 -7.55 26.64 0.12
C SER A 276 -6.63 27.25 1.19
N PHE A 277 -5.32 27.01 1.06
CA PHE A 277 -4.35 27.61 1.99
C PHE A 277 -4.33 29.15 1.92
N ALA A 278 -4.39 29.71 0.73
CA ALA A 278 -4.44 31.14 0.51
C ALA A 278 -5.71 31.78 1.11
N ALA A 279 -6.84 31.11 0.98
CA ALA A 279 -8.12 31.60 1.47
C ALA A 279 -8.33 31.44 2.98
N GLY A 280 -7.72 30.41 3.60
CA GLY A 280 -8.06 30.01 4.97
C GLY A 280 -6.90 30.13 5.97
N ALA A 281 -5.65 30.02 5.55
CA ALA A 281 -4.53 29.91 6.50
C ALA A 281 -4.06 31.30 7.02
N ASP A 282 -3.82 31.37 8.32
CA ASP A 282 -3.16 32.55 8.94
C ASP A 282 -1.83 32.88 8.24
N SER A 283 -1.51 34.17 8.16
CA SER A 283 -0.33 34.69 7.44
C SER A 283 1.02 34.18 7.98
N ARG A 284 1.08 33.75 9.24
CA ARG A 284 2.27 33.17 9.87
C ARG A 284 2.63 31.77 9.39
N TYR A 285 1.70 31.07 8.71
CA TYR A 285 1.90 29.69 8.28
C TYR A 285 2.50 29.60 6.88
N HIS A 286 3.28 28.55 6.68
CA HIS A 286 3.93 28.20 5.42
C HIS A 286 3.37 26.88 4.87
N LEU A 287 3.44 26.71 3.56
CA LEU A 287 3.00 25.50 2.85
C LEU A 287 4.22 24.84 2.19
N VAL A 288 4.50 23.58 2.53
CA VAL A 288 5.68 22.86 2.06
C VAL A 288 5.26 21.64 1.24
N PHE A 289 5.41 21.72 -0.06
CA PHE A 289 5.16 20.58 -0.94
C PHE A 289 6.38 19.66 -0.99
N LYS A 290 6.18 18.40 -0.59
CA LYS A 290 7.21 17.34 -0.65
C LYS A 290 7.01 16.50 -1.91
N HIS A 291 7.96 16.60 -2.83
CA HIS A 291 7.96 15.82 -4.06
C HIS A 291 8.16 14.31 -3.82
N HIS A 292 7.47 13.46 -4.60
CA HIS A 292 7.64 12.02 -4.48
C HIS A 292 8.96 11.57 -5.14
N PRO A 293 9.82 10.78 -4.45
CA PRO A 293 11.13 10.39 -4.98
C PRO A 293 11.07 9.65 -6.32
N MET A 294 10.04 8.82 -6.54
CA MET A 294 9.87 8.07 -7.79
C MET A 294 9.41 8.94 -8.98
N ASP A 295 8.87 10.12 -8.72
CA ASP A 295 8.41 11.05 -9.75
C ASP A 295 9.48 12.05 -10.21
N ARG A 296 10.63 12.09 -9.51
CA ARG A 296 11.73 13.05 -9.71
C ARG A 296 12.22 13.16 -11.17
N GLY A 297 12.27 12.03 -11.88
CA GLY A 297 12.71 11.99 -13.27
C GLY A 297 11.64 12.40 -14.28
N GLN A 298 10.39 12.40 -13.87
CA GLN A 298 9.22 12.50 -14.76
C GLN A 298 8.57 13.87 -14.69
N ARG A 299 8.23 14.35 -13.48
CA ARG A 299 7.52 15.60 -13.25
C ARG A 299 8.37 16.60 -12.47
N ASP A 300 7.98 17.84 -12.57
CA ASP A 300 8.46 18.98 -11.77
C ASP A 300 7.33 19.99 -11.67
N TYR A 301 6.92 20.30 -10.46
CA TYR A 301 5.78 21.17 -10.21
C TYR A 301 6.20 22.60 -9.85
N ARG A 302 7.48 22.94 -9.93
CA ARG A 302 8.01 24.25 -9.54
C ARG A 302 7.29 25.41 -10.25
N ARG A 303 7.26 25.37 -11.59
CA ARG A 303 6.61 26.42 -12.36
C ARG A 303 5.12 26.59 -12.00
N LEU A 304 4.44 25.49 -11.72
CA LEU A 304 3.04 25.53 -11.28
C LEU A 304 2.93 26.19 -9.90
N LEU A 305 3.79 25.81 -8.95
CA LEU A 305 3.79 26.36 -7.59
C LEU A 305 4.19 27.85 -7.57
N ASP A 306 5.19 28.24 -8.36
CA ASP A 306 5.60 29.65 -8.52
C ASP A 306 4.43 30.49 -9.07
N LYS A 307 3.73 29.98 -10.10
CA LYS A 307 2.57 30.64 -10.68
C LYS A 307 1.43 30.78 -9.64
N LEU A 308 1.05 29.69 -8.96
CA LEU A 308 -0.01 29.71 -7.95
C LEU A 308 0.36 30.59 -6.76
N SER A 309 1.62 30.59 -6.34
CA SER A 309 2.13 31.45 -5.26
C SER A 309 1.97 32.94 -5.60
N ALA A 310 2.25 33.31 -6.85
CA ALA A 310 2.07 34.68 -7.34
C ALA A 310 0.57 35.05 -7.44
N GLU A 311 -0.23 34.18 -8.04
CA GLU A 311 -1.68 34.39 -8.22
C GLU A 311 -2.45 34.56 -6.90
N HIS A 312 -2.02 33.85 -5.86
CA HIS A 312 -2.67 33.84 -4.54
C HIS A 312 -1.97 34.73 -3.49
N GLY A 313 -0.95 35.52 -3.85
CA GLY A 313 -0.25 36.39 -2.91
C GLY A 313 0.52 35.64 -1.82
N LEU A 314 1.00 34.44 -2.10
CA LEU A 314 1.71 33.56 -1.16
C LEU A 314 3.26 33.66 -1.29
N ALA A 315 3.77 34.77 -1.83
CA ALA A 315 5.21 34.95 -2.00
C ALA A 315 5.98 34.71 -0.69
N GLY A 316 7.01 33.86 -0.75
CA GLY A 316 7.83 33.46 0.42
C GLY A 316 7.17 32.45 1.38
N ARG A 317 5.89 32.11 1.19
CA ARG A 317 5.16 31.17 2.06
C ARG A 317 5.00 29.77 1.47
N VAL A 318 5.27 29.58 0.18
CA VAL A 318 5.18 28.28 -0.50
C VAL A 318 6.58 27.75 -0.78
N HIS A 319 6.88 26.57 -0.31
CA HIS A 319 8.17 25.90 -0.47
C HIS A 319 7.99 24.57 -1.21
N TYR A 320 8.96 24.21 -2.06
CA TYR A 320 8.94 22.95 -2.79
C TYR A 320 10.25 22.21 -2.59
N VAL A 321 10.18 21.05 -1.94
CA VAL A 321 11.34 20.23 -1.56
C VAL A 321 11.23 18.81 -2.10
N HIS A 322 12.35 18.15 -2.38
CA HIS A 322 12.42 16.83 -2.99
C HIS A 322 13.09 15.80 -2.08
N ASP A 323 14.36 16.01 -1.76
CA ASP A 323 15.22 15.01 -1.12
C ASP A 323 15.54 15.37 0.35
N VAL A 324 14.51 15.74 1.10
CA VAL A 324 14.62 15.99 2.54
C VAL A 324 14.20 14.76 3.35
N HIS A 325 14.71 14.67 4.58
CA HIS A 325 14.36 13.57 5.48
C HIS A 325 12.90 13.67 5.91
N LEU A 326 12.06 12.79 5.40
CA LEU A 326 10.61 12.82 5.59
C LEU A 326 10.19 12.76 7.07
N PRO A 327 10.71 11.87 7.93
CA PRO A 327 10.33 11.86 9.35
C PRO A 327 10.60 13.18 10.06
N THR A 328 11.72 13.86 9.77
CA THR A 328 12.01 15.17 10.32
C THR A 328 11.04 16.23 9.80
N LEU A 329 10.74 16.24 8.49
CA LEU A 329 9.75 17.15 7.92
C LEU A 329 8.37 16.98 8.60
N LEU A 330 7.91 15.75 8.79
CA LEU A 330 6.63 15.49 9.45
C LEU A 330 6.63 15.90 10.93
N ARG A 331 7.70 15.59 11.66
CA ARG A 331 7.81 15.88 13.10
C ARG A 331 7.72 17.36 13.43
N HIS A 332 8.25 18.20 12.57
CA HIS A 332 8.26 19.65 12.72
C HIS A 332 7.09 20.37 12.04
N ALA A 333 6.24 19.64 11.30
CA ALA A 333 5.04 20.21 10.69
C ALA A 333 3.96 20.52 11.75
N ARG A 334 3.15 21.55 11.50
CA ARG A 334 1.90 21.82 12.23
C ARG A 334 0.83 20.78 11.87
N GLY A 335 0.76 20.39 10.63
CA GLY A 335 -0.14 19.38 10.10
C GLY A 335 0.29 18.92 8.72
N VAL A 336 -0.36 17.88 8.21
CA VAL A 336 -0.03 17.25 6.93
C VAL A 336 -1.27 17.09 6.08
N VAL A 337 -1.14 17.34 4.79
CA VAL A 337 -2.17 17.08 3.78
C VAL A 337 -1.63 16.10 2.75
N THR A 338 -2.40 15.09 2.43
CA THR A 338 -2.08 14.14 1.35
C THR A 338 -3.35 13.61 0.71
N ILE A 339 -3.27 13.05 -0.48
CA ILE A 339 -4.45 12.43 -1.10
C ILE A 339 -4.82 11.18 -0.28
N ASN A 340 -4.07 10.09 -0.41
CA ASN A 340 -4.30 8.81 0.29
C ASN A 340 -3.00 8.03 0.52
N SER A 341 -1.87 8.73 0.60
CA SER A 341 -0.54 8.15 0.72
C SER A 341 -0.31 7.49 2.08
N THR A 342 0.49 6.41 2.10
CA THR A 342 0.99 5.81 3.35
C THR A 342 1.85 6.75 4.20
N VAL A 343 2.27 7.90 3.68
CA VAL A 343 2.86 9.01 4.46
C VAL A 343 1.90 9.46 5.57
N GLY A 344 0.58 9.34 5.35
CA GLY A 344 -0.41 9.61 6.40
C GLY A 344 -0.23 8.75 7.65
N LEU A 345 0.09 7.47 7.51
CA LEU A 345 0.39 6.59 8.66
C LEU A 345 1.67 7.02 9.39
N SER A 346 2.68 7.48 8.66
CA SER A 346 3.89 8.08 9.25
C SER A 346 3.57 9.41 9.97
N THR A 347 2.63 10.18 9.45
CA THR A 347 2.14 11.42 10.09
C THR A 347 1.49 11.13 11.42
N LEU A 348 0.57 10.14 11.47
CA LEU A 348 -0.10 9.69 12.69
C LEU A 348 0.90 9.13 13.72
N TYR A 349 1.93 8.43 13.25
CA TYR A 349 3.03 7.95 14.11
C TYR A 349 3.77 9.09 14.82
N HIS A 350 3.92 10.24 14.16
CA HIS A 350 4.52 11.44 14.71
C HIS A 350 3.53 12.35 15.45
N ASP A 351 2.30 11.89 15.68
CA ASP A 351 1.24 12.62 16.41
C ASP A 351 0.91 13.97 15.76
N LYS A 352 0.85 14.02 14.44
CA LYS A 352 0.56 15.24 13.70
C LYS A 352 -0.83 15.21 13.08
N PRO A 353 -1.57 16.34 13.13
CA PRO A 353 -2.82 16.49 12.42
C PRO A 353 -2.70 16.11 10.95
N LEU A 354 -3.66 15.37 10.45
CA LEU A 354 -3.65 14.84 9.10
C LEU A 354 -4.98 15.09 8.40
N LYS A 355 -4.94 15.74 7.23
CA LYS A 355 -6.07 15.85 6.32
C LYS A 355 -5.86 14.98 5.09
N LEU A 356 -6.85 14.15 4.80
CA LEU A 356 -6.90 13.35 3.57
C LEU A 356 -7.81 14.00 2.54
N MET A 357 -7.41 13.91 1.29
CA MET A 357 -8.16 14.42 0.13
C MET A 357 -8.62 13.28 -0.79
N GLY A 358 -8.45 12.05 -0.37
CA GLY A 358 -8.88 10.82 -1.04
C GLY A 358 -9.18 9.73 0.00
N ARG A 359 -9.65 8.58 -0.46
CA ARG A 359 -10.03 7.45 0.41
C ARG A 359 -8.79 6.66 0.84
N ALA A 360 -8.60 6.47 2.14
CA ALA A 360 -7.56 5.63 2.72
C ALA A 360 -8.12 4.73 3.82
N LEU A 361 -7.46 3.61 4.08
CA LEU A 361 -7.89 2.65 5.11
C LEU A 361 -7.86 3.22 6.54
N TYR A 362 -7.05 4.24 6.76
CA TYR A 362 -6.87 4.92 8.07
C TYR A 362 -7.65 6.24 8.17
N ASP A 363 -8.56 6.53 7.21
CA ASP A 363 -9.43 7.71 7.29
C ASP A 363 -10.56 7.46 8.28
N LEU A 364 -10.28 7.77 9.54
CA LEU A 364 -11.18 7.52 10.67
C LEU A 364 -11.31 8.77 11.54
N PRO A 365 -12.53 9.09 12.03
CA PRO A 365 -12.71 10.09 13.05
C PRO A 365 -11.83 9.82 14.29
N GLY A 366 -11.06 10.84 14.69
CA GLY A 366 -10.06 10.74 15.77
C GLY A 366 -8.64 10.41 15.28
N LEU A 367 -8.46 9.89 14.08
CA LEU A 367 -7.14 9.75 13.44
C LEU A 367 -6.87 10.86 12.43
N THR A 368 -7.87 11.18 11.61
CA THR A 368 -7.76 12.19 10.55
C THR A 368 -8.76 13.30 10.74
N TYR A 369 -8.43 14.47 10.23
CA TYR A 369 -9.32 15.61 10.26
C TYR A 369 -10.49 15.41 9.29
N GLN A 370 -11.72 15.46 9.81
CA GLN A 370 -12.94 15.17 9.05
C GLN A 370 -13.60 16.43 8.47
N GLY A 371 -13.22 17.62 8.92
CA GLY A 371 -13.75 18.89 8.42
C GLY A 371 -13.27 19.28 7.02
N ALA A 372 -13.78 20.38 6.49
CA ALA A 372 -13.34 20.92 5.22
C ALA A 372 -11.85 21.33 5.23
N LEU A 373 -11.18 21.28 4.08
CA LEU A 373 -9.76 21.66 3.98
C LEU A 373 -9.51 23.12 4.43
N ASN A 374 -10.44 24.03 4.13
CA ASN A 374 -10.29 25.45 4.51
C ASN A 374 -10.24 25.67 6.03
N SER A 375 -10.94 24.84 6.80
CA SER A 375 -10.93 24.92 8.25
C SER A 375 -9.67 24.27 8.85
N PHE A 376 -9.08 23.30 8.17
CA PHE A 376 -7.91 22.54 8.66
C PHE A 376 -6.72 23.40 9.04
N TRP A 377 -6.53 24.52 8.36
CA TRP A 377 -5.36 25.39 8.53
C TRP A 377 -5.30 26.06 9.90
N ASN A 378 -6.44 26.31 10.52
CA ASN A 378 -6.53 27.05 11.79
C ASN A 378 -7.10 26.18 12.93
N ASP A 379 -7.72 25.04 12.61
CA ASP A 379 -8.29 24.16 13.63
C ASP A 379 -7.19 23.48 14.46
N GLU A 380 -7.44 23.37 15.76
CA GLU A 380 -6.61 22.61 16.68
C GLU A 380 -7.05 21.15 16.70
N CYS A 381 -6.71 20.43 15.65
CA CYS A 381 -6.95 18.99 15.59
C CYS A 381 -5.85 18.23 16.34
N LYS A 382 -6.27 17.26 17.17
CA LYS A 382 -5.35 16.33 17.85
C LYS A 382 -5.65 14.90 17.45
N VAL A 383 -4.62 14.11 17.29
CA VAL A 383 -4.74 12.67 17.02
C VAL A 383 -5.11 11.96 18.33
N ASP A 384 -6.14 11.11 18.31
CA ASP A 384 -6.45 10.21 19.42
C ASP A 384 -5.36 9.11 19.48
N ARG A 385 -4.40 9.30 20.38
CA ARG A 385 -3.25 8.39 20.53
C ARG A 385 -3.65 6.99 20.96
N GLY A 386 -4.71 6.87 21.77
CA GLY A 386 -5.23 5.57 22.20
C GLY A 386 -5.81 4.81 21.01
N LEU A 387 -6.63 5.50 20.21
CA LEU A 387 -7.18 4.95 18.98
C LEU A 387 -6.05 4.60 17.99
N TRP A 388 -5.05 5.48 17.81
CA TRP A 388 -3.92 5.24 16.93
C TRP A 388 -3.12 3.99 17.31
N ARG A 389 -2.78 3.81 18.58
CA ARG A 389 -2.03 2.61 19.03
C ARG A 389 -2.80 1.34 18.74
N ARG A 390 -4.10 1.30 19.06
CA ARG A 390 -4.95 0.12 18.78
C ARG A 390 -5.14 -0.13 17.29
N PHE A 391 -5.40 0.93 16.52
CA PHE A 391 -5.49 0.83 15.07
C PHE A 391 -4.18 0.29 14.45
N ARG A 392 -3.04 0.84 14.85
CA ARG A 392 -1.72 0.44 14.34
C ARG A 392 -1.39 -1.02 14.69
N SER A 393 -1.63 -1.44 15.93
CA SER A 393 -1.40 -2.83 16.36
C SER A 393 -2.28 -3.78 15.56
N TYR A 394 -3.55 -3.44 15.39
CA TYR A 394 -4.49 -4.23 14.60
C TYR A 394 -4.10 -4.26 13.13
N LEU A 395 -3.76 -3.12 12.52
CA LEU A 395 -3.27 -3.03 11.15
C LEU A 395 -2.10 -3.98 10.92
N ILE A 396 -1.09 -3.94 11.80
CA ILE A 396 0.09 -4.79 11.67
C ILE A 396 -0.31 -6.26 11.80
N SER A 397 -1.10 -6.62 12.79
CA SER A 397 -1.49 -8.01 13.04
C SER A 397 -2.35 -8.62 11.93
N GLN A 398 -3.11 -7.81 11.19
CA GLN A 398 -4.06 -8.29 10.19
C GLN A 398 -3.55 -8.22 8.76
N THR A 399 -2.55 -7.37 8.50
CA THR A 399 -2.19 -7.06 7.10
C THR A 399 -0.69 -7.05 6.82
N GLN A 400 0.19 -7.02 7.84
CA GLN A 400 1.61 -6.78 7.63
C GLN A 400 2.45 -8.04 7.90
N LEU A 401 3.18 -8.48 6.88
CA LEU A 401 4.21 -9.51 7.00
C LEU A 401 5.58 -8.86 7.14
N ASN A 402 6.39 -9.33 8.07
CA ASN A 402 7.76 -8.84 8.23
C ASN A 402 8.63 -9.30 7.05
N GLY A 403 9.05 -8.39 6.22
CA GLY A 403 9.85 -8.68 5.03
C GLY A 403 9.92 -7.52 4.05
N ALA A 404 10.57 -7.75 2.91
CA ALA A 404 10.65 -6.83 1.79
C ALA A 404 10.75 -7.60 0.46
N PHE A 405 10.09 -7.12 -0.60
CA PHE A 405 10.12 -7.77 -1.93
C PHE A 405 11.53 -7.90 -2.50
N TYR A 406 12.38 -6.91 -2.24
CA TYR A 406 13.76 -6.84 -2.71
C TYR A 406 14.77 -6.92 -1.56
N GLY A 407 14.37 -7.44 -0.41
CA GLY A 407 15.21 -7.60 0.78
C GLY A 407 16.23 -8.73 0.66
N ARG A 408 17.20 -8.73 1.59
CA ARG A 408 18.14 -9.86 1.74
C ARG A 408 17.47 -11.03 2.47
N ASN A 409 16.64 -10.73 3.45
CA ASN A 409 16.06 -11.71 4.37
C ASN A 409 14.65 -12.12 3.94
N PHE A 410 14.57 -13.02 2.96
CA PHE A 410 13.31 -13.70 2.65
C PHE A 410 12.93 -14.69 3.77
N HIS A 411 13.91 -15.13 4.56
CA HIS A 411 13.70 -16.09 5.66
C HIS A 411 12.73 -15.60 6.73
N THR A 412 12.65 -14.29 7.00
CA THR A 412 11.73 -13.75 7.99
C THR A 412 10.26 -14.04 7.63
N LEU A 413 9.93 -13.94 6.35
CA LEU A 413 8.59 -14.25 5.83
C LEU A 413 8.30 -15.75 5.94
N LEU A 414 9.29 -16.60 5.64
CA LEU A 414 9.17 -18.07 5.72
C LEU A 414 9.12 -18.57 7.17
N GLU A 415 9.85 -17.93 8.09
CA GLU A 415 9.78 -18.27 9.52
C GLU A 415 8.37 -18.02 10.09
N GLU A 416 7.75 -16.89 9.78
CA GLU A 416 6.37 -16.60 10.16
C GLU A 416 5.38 -17.60 9.55
N ALA A 417 5.59 -17.96 8.29
CA ALA A 417 4.80 -18.94 7.58
C ALA A 417 4.91 -20.34 8.21
N ASN A 418 6.13 -20.77 8.54
CA ASN A 418 6.36 -22.06 9.19
C ASN A 418 5.76 -22.10 10.60
N ALA A 419 5.84 -21.01 11.35
CA ALA A 419 5.20 -20.89 12.65
C ALA A 419 3.67 -20.99 12.55
N ALA A 420 3.08 -20.32 11.55
CA ALA A 420 1.65 -20.38 11.27
C ALA A 420 1.18 -21.80 10.92
N ARG A 421 1.97 -22.54 10.12
CA ARG A 421 1.71 -23.96 9.78
C ARG A 421 1.82 -24.88 10.99
N ALA A 422 2.87 -24.75 11.79
CA ALA A 422 3.04 -25.53 12.98
C ALA A 422 1.85 -25.41 13.94
N ARG A 423 1.31 -24.20 14.08
CA ARG A 423 0.10 -23.91 14.86
C ARG A 423 -1.17 -24.51 14.24
N LYS A 424 -1.27 -24.57 12.90
CA LYS A 424 -2.38 -25.25 12.21
C LYS A 424 -2.37 -26.76 12.50
N LEU A 425 -1.20 -27.39 12.45
CA LEU A 425 -1.02 -28.82 12.68
C LEU A 425 -1.24 -29.22 14.14
N SER A 426 -0.98 -28.30 15.10
CA SER A 426 -1.17 -28.55 16.52
C SER A 426 -2.62 -28.38 17.01
N LYS A 427 -3.55 -27.91 16.16
CA LYS A 427 -4.97 -27.83 16.51
C LYS A 427 -5.67 -29.13 16.17
N PRO A 428 -6.51 -29.70 17.09
CA PRO A 428 -7.40 -30.81 16.74
C PRO A 428 -8.36 -30.35 15.60
N LEU A 429 -8.56 -31.20 14.63
CA LEU A 429 -9.54 -31.02 13.58
C LEU A 429 -10.95 -30.90 14.21
N ILE A 430 -11.46 -29.66 14.27
CA ILE A 430 -12.88 -29.46 14.62
C ILE A 430 -13.67 -29.82 13.37
N THR A 431 -14.28 -31.02 13.40
CA THR A 431 -14.94 -31.64 12.23
C THR A 431 -16.41 -31.29 12.09
N SER A 432 -16.92 -30.21 12.69
CA SER A 432 -18.34 -29.83 12.56
C SER A 432 -18.54 -28.38 12.15
N PRO A 433 -19.27 -28.12 11.04
CA PRO A 433 -19.69 -26.78 10.65
C PRO A 433 -20.59 -26.08 11.68
N ALA A 434 -21.33 -26.83 12.48
CA ALA A 434 -22.27 -26.29 13.48
C ALA A 434 -21.59 -25.64 14.68
N ALA A 435 -20.31 -25.92 14.93
CA ALA A 435 -19.56 -25.30 16.04
C ALA A 435 -18.97 -23.93 15.68
N ARG A 436 -18.97 -23.53 14.41
CA ARG A 436 -18.42 -22.24 13.97
C ARG A 436 -19.31 -21.04 14.27
N ASP A 437 -20.63 -21.24 14.34
CA ASP A 437 -21.59 -20.14 14.48
C ASP A 437 -21.80 -19.71 15.95
N GLN A 438 -21.42 -20.54 16.91
CA GLN A 438 -21.57 -20.24 18.34
C GLN A 438 -20.38 -19.49 18.98
N GLU A 439 -19.24 -19.37 18.27
CA GLU A 439 -18.02 -18.71 18.79
C GLU A 439 -17.81 -17.28 18.27
N LEU A 440 -18.78 -16.71 17.54
CA LEU A 440 -18.70 -15.33 17.07
C LEU A 440 -19.10 -14.36 18.19
N PHE A 441 -18.16 -13.58 18.66
CA PHE A 441 -18.42 -12.51 19.62
C PHE A 441 -19.20 -11.39 18.92
N ASP A 442 -20.45 -11.16 19.35
CA ASP A 442 -21.32 -10.11 18.80
C ASP A 442 -21.01 -8.76 19.47
N TRP A 443 -20.32 -7.88 18.74
CA TRP A 443 -19.97 -6.55 19.22
C TRP A 443 -21.16 -5.58 19.27
N ASP A 444 -22.28 -5.92 18.60
CA ASP A 444 -23.47 -5.05 18.55
C ASP A 444 -24.31 -5.14 19.84
N GLU A 445 -24.17 -6.24 20.64
CA GLU A 445 -24.86 -6.35 21.94
C GLU A 445 -24.17 -5.61 23.10
N ALA A 446 -22.95 -5.08 22.89
CA ALA A 446 -22.20 -4.34 23.91
C ALA A 446 -22.45 -2.81 23.86
N GLN A 447 -23.57 -2.36 23.29
CA GLN A 447 -24.01 -0.98 23.44
C GLN A 447 -24.88 -0.83 24.71
N PRO A 448 -24.51 0.04 25.67
CA PRO A 448 -25.41 0.38 26.74
C PRO A 448 -26.61 1.14 26.15
N SER A 449 -27.80 0.63 26.38
CA SER A 449 -29.06 1.32 26.13
C SER A 449 -29.03 2.70 26.80
N MET A 450 -29.07 3.77 25.99
CA MET A 450 -29.59 5.06 26.40
C MET A 450 -31.04 5.20 25.96
#